data_8de24c8d3d9d0ed68567515cc6de3df9
#
_entry.id   8de24c8d3d9d0ed68567515cc6de3df9
#
_cell.length_a   1.000
_cell.length_b   1.000
_cell.length_c   1.000
_cell.angle_alpha   90.00
_cell.angle_beta   90.00
_cell.angle_gamma   90.00
#
_symmetry.space_group_name_H-M   'P 1'
#
loop_
_entity.id
_entity.type
_entity.pdbx_description
1 polymer ?
#
loop_
_entity_poly.entity_id
_entity_poly.type
_entity_poly.pdbx_seq_one_letter_code
_entity_poly.pdbx_strand_id
1 'polypeptide(L)' 'MSDISKEERINLALDAFRKGLFPSRNAAAKAFDVPLATF' A
#
# COMPACT_ATOMS: atom_id res chain seq x y z
N MET A 1 -14.98 -7.20 12.05
CA MET A 1 -13.67 -7.16 11.95
C MET A 1 -13.20 -6.71 10.69
N SER A 2 -12.44 -5.83 10.69
CA SER A 2 -12.02 -5.25 9.47
C SER A 2 -10.55 -5.39 9.27
N ASP A 3 -10.01 -6.44 9.84
CA ASP A 3 -8.61 -6.62 9.68
C ASP A 3 -8.30 -7.10 8.29
N ILE A 4 -7.67 -6.28 7.54
CA ILE A 4 -7.20 -6.64 6.22
C ILE A 4 -5.85 -7.28 6.39
N SER A 5 -5.64 -8.41 5.74
CA SER A 5 -4.37 -9.10 5.85
C SER A 5 -3.26 -8.22 5.29
N LYS A 6 -2.05 -8.51 5.72
CA LYS A 6 -0.91 -7.73 5.27
C LYS A 6 -0.78 -7.77 3.75
N GLU A 7 -0.98 -8.93 3.18
CA GLU A 7 -0.88 -9.08 1.73
C GLU A 7 -1.92 -8.25 1.01
N GLU A 8 -3.12 -8.26 1.53
CA GLU A 8 -4.18 -7.50 0.91
C GLU A 8 -3.88 -6.01 0.97
N ARG A 9 -3.34 -5.57 2.08
CA ARG A 9 -2.98 -4.16 2.24
C ARG A 9 -1.88 -3.78 1.25
N ILE A 10 -0.90 -4.65 1.09
CA ILE A 10 0.18 -4.42 0.15
C ILE A 10 -0.36 -4.33 -1.26
N ASN A 11 -1.27 -5.23 -1.62
CA ASN A 11 -1.86 -5.23 -2.94
C ASN A 11 -2.63 -3.94 -3.21
N LEU A 12 -3.37 -3.46 -2.22
CA LEU A 12 -4.11 -2.23 -2.36
C LEU A 12 -3.17 -1.04 -2.58
N ALA A 13 -2.11 -0.99 -1.80
CA ALA A 13 -1.16 0.10 -1.92
C ALA A 13 -0.48 0.05 -3.28
N LEU A 14 -0.11 -1.12 -3.73
CA LEU A 14 0.54 -1.27 -5.00
C LEU A 14 -0.39 -0.86 -6.14
N ASP A 15 -1.63 -1.29 -6.07
CA ASP A 15 -2.61 -0.95 -7.09
C ASP A 15 -2.81 0.56 -7.16
N ALA A 16 -2.93 1.21 -6.02
CA ALA A 16 -3.09 2.65 -5.98
C ALA A 16 -1.89 3.36 -6.56
N PHE A 17 -0.70 2.84 -6.27
CA PHE A 17 0.52 3.43 -6.81
C PHE A 17 0.56 3.28 -8.32
N ARG A 18 0.18 2.12 -8.82
CA ARG A 18 0.19 1.87 -10.26
C ARG A 18 -0.81 2.74 -10.99
N LYS A 19 -1.91 3.08 -10.33
CA LYS A 19 -2.90 3.95 -10.93
C LYS A 19 -2.48 5.41 -10.91
N GLY A 20 -1.37 5.70 -10.27
CA GLY A 20 -0.88 7.06 -10.23
C GLY A 20 -1.50 7.91 -9.14
N LEU A 21 -2.13 7.28 -8.16
CA LEU A 21 -2.76 8.02 -7.07
C LEU A 21 -1.72 8.59 -6.10
N PHE A 22 -0.53 8.02 -6.11
CA PHE A 22 0.54 8.47 -5.23
C PHE A 22 1.79 8.73 -6.03
N PRO A 23 2.59 9.72 -5.62
CA PRO A 23 3.80 10.08 -6.37
C PRO A 23 4.93 9.06 -6.23
N SER A 24 4.89 8.22 -5.20
CA SER A 24 5.95 7.25 -5.01
C SER A 24 5.43 6.10 -4.17
N ARG A 25 6.23 5.02 -4.16
CA ARG A 25 5.87 3.88 -3.33
C ARG A 25 5.84 4.23 -1.86
N ASN A 26 6.74 5.12 -1.44
CA ASN A 26 6.75 5.56 -0.06
C ASN A 26 5.41 6.16 0.32
N ALA A 27 4.89 7.01 -0.53
CA ALA A 27 3.62 7.67 -0.26
C ALA A 27 2.49 6.66 -0.18
N ALA A 28 2.48 5.70 -1.10
CA ALA A 28 1.45 4.68 -1.10
C ALA A 28 1.55 3.80 0.13
N ALA A 29 2.78 3.40 0.48
CA ALA A 29 2.98 2.56 1.65
C ALA A 29 2.53 3.26 2.92
N LYS A 30 2.83 4.52 3.04
CA LYS A 30 2.41 5.28 4.21
C LYS A 30 0.90 5.42 4.28
N ALA A 31 0.30 5.66 3.14
CA ALA A 31 -1.15 5.85 3.11
C ALA A 31 -1.88 4.59 3.53
N PHE A 32 -1.32 3.42 3.22
CA PHE A 32 -1.93 2.16 3.55
C PHE A 32 -1.28 1.49 4.76
N ASP A 33 -0.35 2.20 5.41
CA ASP A 33 0.31 1.68 6.60
C ASP A 33 1.02 0.36 6.31
N VAL A 34 1.76 0.33 5.22
CA VAL A 34 2.49 -0.85 4.80
C VAL A 34 3.98 -0.64 5.04
N PRO A 35 4.69 -1.62 5.61
CA PRO A 35 6.13 -1.47 5.80
C PRO A 35 6.85 -1.42 4.46
N LEU A 36 7.75 -0.46 4.32
CA LEU A 36 8.48 -0.32 3.07
C LEU A 36 9.31 -1.54 2.75
N ALA A 37 9.80 -2.18 3.77
CA ALA A 37 10.62 -3.36 3.57
C ALA A 37 9.85 -4.47 2.86
N THR A 38 8.55 -4.52 3.09
CA THR A 38 7.71 -5.53 2.49
C THR A 38 7.26 -5.13 1.09
N PHE A 39 7.22 -3.86 0.86
CA PHE A 39 6.70 -3.33 -0.39
C PHE A 39 7.73 -3.48 -1.50
#